data_b067986d53c0d2fb1b956b754e1ca350
#
_entry.id   b067986d53c0d2fb1b956b754e1ca350
#
_cell.length_a   1.000
_cell.length_b   1.000
_cell.length_c   1.000
_cell.angle_alpha   90.00
_cell.angle_beta   90.00
_cell.angle_gamma   90.00
#
_symmetry.space_group_name_H-M   'P 1'
#
loop_
_entity.id
_entity.type
_entity.pdbx_description
1 polymer ?
#
loop_
_entity_poly.entity_id
_entity_poly.type
_entity_poly.pdbx_seq_one_letter_code
_entity_poly.pdbx_strand_id
1 'polypeptide(L)'
;QTCALPICTMQFDLRKFITAGAKPYHAEFQCDLSAYDYAGARIPQPVTAVFDAQTDGDEVQITLRAKASVHGECARCLDPVTREETVDTEWIVKERDLDDPDFDLPLDEKGHLDVDEWLNQEFMFQIPTVLLCSPDCAGLCPQCGKKKAECTCPPAEQTDAPVDTRLAILKSLLNR
;
A
#
# COMPACT_ATOMS: atom_id res chain seq x y z
N GLN A 1 -26.87 11.60 14.71
CA GLN A 1 -26.04 10.74 15.59
C GLN A 1 -25.24 9.86 14.64
N THR A 2 -24.00 10.26 14.38
CA THR A 2 -23.00 9.43 13.71
C THR A 2 -22.65 8.30 14.66
N CYS A 3 -23.19 7.11 14.41
CA CYS A 3 -22.78 5.90 15.10
C CYS A 3 -21.32 5.65 14.65
N ALA A 4 -20.35 5.91 15.52
CA ALA A 4 -18.97 5.53 15.25
C ALA A 4 -18.92 4.01 15.20
N LEU A 5 -18.49 3.45 14.05
CA LEU A 5 -18.25 2.02 13.92
C LEU A 5 -17.16 1.62 14.94
N PRO A 6 -17.29 0.47 15.61
CA PRO A 6 -16.24 0.01 16.52
C PRO A 6 -14.96 -0.27 15.74
N ILE A 7 -13.83 0.22 16.23
CA ILE A 7 -12.51 -0.23 15.78
C ILE A 7 -12.31 -1.61 16.38
N CYS A 8 -12.47 -2.65 15.58
CA CYS A 8 -12.46 -4.03 16.02
C CYS A 8 -11.70 -4.85 14.98
N THR A 9 -10.83 -5.74 15.42
CA THR A 9 -10.18 -6.71 14.53
C THR A 9 -11.24 -7.57 13.88
N MET A 10 -11.32 -7.52 12.55
CA MET A 10 -12.31 -8.28 11.80
C MET A 10 -11.73 -9.60 11.33
N GLN A 11 -12.25 -10.70 11.88
CA GLN A 11 -11.94 -12.04 11.40
C GLN A 11 -13.16 -12.66 10.74
N PHE A 12 -12.95 -13.31 9.59
CA PHE A 12 -14.00 -13.96 8.83
C PHE A 12 -13.71 -15.44 8.63
N ASP A 13 -14.63 -16.31 9.09
CA ASP A 13 -14.49 -17.77 9.00
C ASP A 13 -14.84 -18.24 7.58
N LEU A 14 -13.82 -18.24 6.70
CA LEU A 14 -13.95 -18.68 5.30
C LEU A 14 -14.32 -20.16 5.19
N ARG A 15 -13.69 -21.04 6.01
CA ARG A 15 -13.94 -22.48 5.99
C ARG A 15 -15.40 -22.78 6.29
N LYS A 16 -15.95 -22.16 7.33
CA LYS A 16 -17.36 -22.30 7.66
C LYS A 16 -18.28 -21.72 6.60
N PHE A 17 -17.89 -20.59 6.01
CA PHE A 17 -18.68 -19.93 4.97
C PHE A 17 -18.80 -20.80 3.70
N ILE A 18 -17.70 -21.43 3.26
CA ILE A 18 -17.69 -22.36 2.11
C ILE A 18 -18.55 -23.59 2.41
N THR A 19 -18.36 -24.23 3.57
CA THR A 19 -19.03 -25.50 3.90
C THR A 19 -20.51 -25.35 4.20
N ALA A 20 -20.94 -24.21 4.76
CA ALA A 20 -22.33 -23.97 5.14
C ALA A 20 -23.24 -23.52 3.99
N GLY A 21 -22.69 -23.20 2.81
CA GLY A 21 -23.47 -22.60 1.71
C GLY A 21 -24.20 -21.35 2.15
N ALA A 22 -23.50 -20.44 2.83
CA ALA A 22 -24.08 -19.33 3.53
C ALA A 22 -24.69 -18.28 2.60
N LYS A 23 -25.62 -17.48 3.15
CA LYS A 23 -26.16 -16.31 2.44
C LYS A 23 -25.04 -15.28 2.23
N PRO A 24 -25.16 -14.41 1.20
CA PRO A 24 -24.22 -13.33 1.01
C PRO A 24 -23.97 -12.55 2.30
N TYR A 25 -22.70 -12.29 2.59
CA TYR A 25 -22.26 -11.56 3.77
C TYR A 25 -21.80 -10.17 3.35
N HIS A 26 -22.17 -9.16 4.12
CA HIS A 26 -21.76 -7.78 3.93
C HIS A 26 -21.42 -7.17 5.28
N ALA A 27 -20.26 -6.52 5.37
CA ALA A 27 -19.83 -5.81 6.57
C ALA A 27 -19.15 -4.51 6.20
N GLU A 28 -19.47 -3.46 6.95
CA GLU A 28 -18.75 -2.20 6.96
C GLU A 28 -18.05 -2.08 8.34
N PHE A 29 -16.75 -1.81 8.35
CA PHE A 29 -15.96 -1.75 9.57
C PHE A 29 -14.91 -0.64 9.49
N GLN A 30 -14.31 -0.30 10.64
CA GLN A 30 -13.19 0.62 10.73
C GLN A 30 -11.94 -0.12 11.17
N CYS A 31 -10.85 0.08 10.41
CA CYS A 31 -9.53 -0.46 10.70
C CYS A 31 -8.57 0.68 11.03
N ASP A 32 -7.81 0.55 12.10
CA ASP A 32 -6.76 1.49 12.47
C ASP A 32 -5.40 1.03 11.93
N LEU A 33 -4.96 1.69 10.88
CA LEU A 33 -3.68 1.42 10.22
C LEU A 33 -2.58 2.43 10.63
N SER A 34 -2.82 3.26 11.64
CA SER A 34 -1.89 4.33 12.04
C SER A 34 -0.54 3.84 12.60
N ALA A 35 -0.48 2.59 13.06
CA ALA A 35 0.73 1.96 13.57
C ALA A 35 1.69 1.48 12.47
N TYR A 36 1.21 1.34 11.23
CA TYR A 36 2.01 0.84 10.12
C TYR A 36 2.78 1.97 9.42
N ASP A 37 3.95 1.62 8.88
CA ASP A 37 4.80 2.51 8.09
C ASP A 37 4.92 1.95 6.67
N TYR A 38 4.46 2.70 5.69
CA TYR A 38 4.48 2.35 4.28
C TYR A 38 5.63 3.07 3.56
N ALA A 39 6.86 2.67 3.83
CA ALA A 39 8.07 3.28 3.29
C ALA A 39 8.17 4.80 3.57
N GLY A 40 7.85 5.21 4.79
CA GLY A 40 7.85 6.62 5.23
C GLY A 40 6.51 7.33 5.01
N ALA A 41 5.53 6.66 4.42
CA ALA A 41 4.15 7.13 4.37
C ALA A 41 3.32 6.51 5.51
N ARG A 42 2.25 7.16 5.92
CA ARG A 42 1.35 6.73 7.00
C ARG A 42 -0.10 7.02 6.69
N ILE A 43 -0.98 6.23 7.28
CA ILE A 43 -2.43 6.44 7.27
C ILE A 43 -2.83 6.86 8.70
N PRO A 44 -2.93 8.17 9.00
CA PRO A 44 -3.07 8.65 10.38
C PRO A 44 -4.49 8.51 10.95
N GLN A 45 -5.47 8.22 10.12
CA GLN A 45 -6.88 8.12 10.51
C GLN A 45 -7.43 6.73 10.26
N PRO A 46 -8.37 6.25 11.09
CA PRO A 46 -9.04 4.98 10.82
C PRO A 46 -9.67 4.95 9.43
N VAL A 47 -9.51 3.83 8.76
CA VAL A 47 -10.01 3.58 7.42
C VAL A 47 -11.35 2.88 7.50
N THR A 48 -12.36 3.41 6.84
CA THR A 48 -13.63 2.70 6.65
C THR A 48 -13.48 1.75 5.48
N ALA A 49 -13.71 0.47 5.71
CA ALA A 49 -13.64 -0.58 4.72
C ALA A 49 -14.97 -1.34 4.60
N VAL A 50 -15.23 -1.85 3.41
CA VAL A 50 -16.38 -2.70 3.09
C VAL A 50 -15.87 -4.05 2.66
N PHE A 51 -16.34 -5.09 3.33
CA PHE A 51 -16.05 -6.48 3.02
C PHE A 51 -17.33 -7.19 2.62
N ASP A 52 -17.32 -7.83 1.46
CA ASP A 52 -18.40 -8.65 0.94
C ASP A 52 -17.91 -10.08 0.69
N ALA A 53 -18.75 -11.07 0.95
CA ALA A 53 -18.50 -12.45 0.60
C ALA A 53 -19.76 -13.11 0.06
N GLN A 54 -19.63 -13.86 -1.03
CA GLN A 54 -20.72 -14.62 -1.63
C GLN A 54 -20.23 -15.97 -2.14
N THR A 55 -21.10 -16.98 -2.07
CA THR A 55 -20.82 -18.32 -2.61
C THR A 55 -21.33 -18.45 -4.02
N ASP A 56 -20.53 -19.06 -4.89
CA ASP A 56 -20.91 -19.49 -6.22
C ASP A 56 -20.46 -20.96 -6.43
N GLY A 57 -21.40 -21.89 -6.20
CA GLY A 57 -21.09 -23.32 -6.20
C GLY A 57 -20.16 -23.72 -5.07
N ASP A 58 -18.95 -24.19 -5.40
CA ASP A 58 -17.87 -24.60 -4.49
C ASP A 58 -16.81 -23.50 -4.29
N GLU A 59 -17.05 -22.32 -4.82
CA GLU A 59 -16.17 -21.17 -4.72
C GLU A 59 -16.82 -20.07 -3.86
N VAL A 60 -15.98 -19.29 -3.20
CA VAL A 60 -16.38 -18.06 -2.50
C VAL A 60 -15.68 -16.90 -3.13
N GLN A 61 -16.46 -15.94 -3.61
CA GLN A 61 -15.99 -14.65 -4.03
C GLN A 61 -15.99 -13.71 -2.83
N ILE A 62 -14.85 -13.14 -2.52
CA ILE A 62 -14.68 -12.10 -1.50
C ILE A 62 -14.21 -10.82 -2.14
N THR A 63 -14.74 -9.69 -1.69
CA THR A 63 -14.30 -8.36 -2.14
C THR A 63 -13.99 -7.47 -0.95
N LEU A 64 -12.95 -6.66 -1.10
CA LEU A 64 -12.54 -5.70 -0.09
C LEU A 64 -12.36 -4.33 -0.74
N ARG A 65 -13.09 -3.35 -0.23
CA ARG A 65 -13.06 -1.97 -0.74
C ARG A 65 -12.80 -0.99 0.39
N ALA A 66 -11.84 -0.11 0.18
CA ALA A 66 -11.50 0.93 1.14
C ALA A 66 -10.89 2.15 0.45
N LYS A 67 -10.92 3.28 1.14
CA LYS A 67 -10.27 4.51 0.71
C LYS A 67 -9.58 5.16 1.90
N ALA A 68 -8.31 5.53 1.72
CA ALA A 68 -7.53 6.16 2.77
C ALA A 68 -6.78 7.39 2.27
N SER A 69 -6.58 8.35 3.18
CA SER A 69 -5.70 9.49 2.97
C SER A 69 -4.31 9.15 3.50
N VAL A 70 -3.34 9.05 2.59
CA VAL A 70 -1.96 8.69 2.86
C VAL A 70 -1.13 9.96 2.99
N HIS A 71 -0.38 10.08 4.08
CA HIS A 71 0.47 11.22 4.39
C HIS A 71 1.93 10.80 4.40
N GLY A 72 2.79 11.59 3.76
CA GLY A 72 4.23 11.36 3.74
C GLY A 72 4.99 12.59 3.30
N GLU A 73 6.25 12.42 2.93
CA GLU A 73 7.11 13.50 2.45
C GLU A 73 7.55 13.24 1.01
N CYS A 74 7.68 14.31 0.24
CA CYS A 74 8.21 14.21 -1.11
C CYS A 74 9.68 13.75 -1.07
N ALA A 75 10.02 12.66 -1.76
CA ALA A 75 11.37 12.12 -1.79
C ALA A 75 12.42 13.06 -2.44
N ARG A 76 11.98 14.15 -3.11
CA ARG A 76 12.87 15.10 -3.77
C ARG A 76 13.02 16.42 -3.03
N CYS A 77 11.95 16.97 -2.45
CA CYS A 77 11.96 18.29 -1.82
C CYS A 77 11.56 18.30 -0.35
N LEU A 78 11.21 17.14 0.21
CA LEU A 78 10.80 16.92 1.60
C LEU A 78 9.53 17.67 2.00
N ASP A 79 8.78 18.21 1.03
CA ASP A 79 7.48 18.80 1.34
C ASP A 79 6.47 17.72 1.75
N PRO A 80 5.54 18.05 2.65
CA PRO A 80 4.46 17.14 2.98
C PRO A 80 3.60 16.85 1.76
N VAL A 81 3.28 15.58 1.57
CA VAL A 81 2.43 15.08 0.50
C VAL A 81 1.26 14.34 1.11
N THR A 82 0.07 14.63 0.63
CA THR A 82 -1.14 13.87 0.95
C THR A 82 -1.72 13.31 -0.35
N ARG A 83 -2.01 12.00 -0.36
CA ARG A 83 -2.64 11.31 -1.48
C ARG A 83 -3.82 10.49 -1.00
N GLU A 84 -4.81 10.35 -1.87
CA GLU A 84 -5.92 9.43 -1.69
C GLU A 84 -5.57 8.12 -2.40
N GLU A 85 -5.55 7.03 -1.66
CA GLU A 85 -5.33 5.69 -2.20
C GLU A 85 -6.60 4.86 -1.99
N THR A 86 -6.92 4.02 -2.97
CA THR A 86 -8.15 3.23 -2.98
C THR A 86 -7.79 1.76 -3.18
N VAL A 87 -8.27 0.93 -2.27
CA VAL A 87 -8.26 -0.53 -2.41
C VAL A 87 -9.60 -0.95 -2.98
N ASP A 88 -9.58 -1.74 -4.04
CA ASP A 88 -10.73 -2.42 -4.63
C ASP A 88 -10.23 -3.75 -5.18
N THR A 89 -10.30 -4.77 -4.36
CA THR A 89 -9.73 -6.09 -4.64
C THR A 89 -10.76 -7.19 -4.49
N GLU A 90 -10.62 -8.22 -5.31
CA GLU A 90 -11.51 -9.37 -5.39
C GLU A 90 -10.69 -10.65 -5.43
N TRP A 91 -11.12 -11.64 -4.65
CA TRP A 91 -10.55 -12.97 -4.66
C TRP A 91 -11.62 -14.03 -4.82
N ILE A 92 -11.27 -15.11 -5.54
CA ILE A 92 -12.08 -16.32 -5.63
C ILE A 92 -11.32 -17.42 -4.86
N VAL A 93 -11.93 -17.90 -3.79
CA VAL A 93 -11.34 -18.86 -2.85
C VAL A 93 -12.08 -20.18 -2.93
N LYS A 94 -11.34 -21.28 -3.07
CA LYS A 94 -11.87 -22.65 -3.01
C LYS A 94 -11.47 -23.31 -1.69
N GLU A 95 -12.18 -24.35 -1.30
CA GLU A 95 -11.87 -25.08 -0.06
C GLU A 95 -10.41 -25.59 -0.03
N ARG A 96 -9.87 -26.06 -1.16
CA ARG A 96 -8.50 -26.55 -1.28
C ARG A 96 -7.43 -25.45 -1.04
N ASP A 97 -7.76 -24.19 -1.33
CA ASP A 97 -6.83 -23.06 -1.22
C ASP A 97 -6.60 -22.71 0.27
N LEU A 98 -7.54 -23.12 1.16
CA LEU A 98 -7.43 -22.86 2.60
C LEU A 98 -6.33 -23.69 3.29
N ASP A 99 -5.89 -24.78 2.66
CA ASP A 99 -4.86 -25.67 3.18
C ASP A 99 -3.53 -25.50 2.42
N ASP A 100 -3.46 -24.54 1.48
CA ASP A 100 -2.28 -24.23 0.69
C ASP A 100 -1.39 -23.23 1.45
N PRO A 101 -0.17 -23.59 1.85
CA PRO A 101 0.74 -22.69 2.56
C PRO A 101 1.24 -21.52 1.71
N ASP A 102 1.14 -21.64 0.39
CA ASP A 102 1.56 -20.58 -0.55
C ASP A 102 0.39 -19.68 -0.98
N PHE A 103 -0.77 -19.82 -0.32
CA PHE A 103 -1.93 -18.97 -0.60
C PHE A 103 -1.77 -17.58 0.01
N ASP A 104 -1.87 -16.54 -0.81
CA ASP A 104 -1.47 -15.16 -0.46
C ASP A 104 -2.38 -14.43 0.53
N LEU A 105 -3.56 -14.98 0.87
CA LEU A 105 -4.43 -14.36 1.87
C LEU A 105 -3.98 -14.68 3.30
N PRO A 106 -4.11 -13.72 4.25
CA PRO A 106 -3.74 -13.94 5.65
C PRO A 106 -4.76 -14.83 6.37
N LEU A 107 -4.59 -16.14 6.21
CA LEU A 107 -5.41 -17.17 6.84
C LEU A 107 -4.72 -17.75 8.06
N ASP A 108 -5.50 -18.06 9.10
CA ASP A 108 -5.02 -18.89 10.20
C ASP A 108 -5.13 -20.39 9.88
N GLU A 109 -4.57 -21.25 10.75
CA GLU A 109 -4.62 -22.71 10.60
C GLU A 109 -6.07 -23.28 10.57
N LYS A 110 -7.06 -22.50 10.98
CA LYS A 110 -8.47 -22.89 11.01
C LYS A 110 -9.25 -22.41 9.79
N GLY A 111 -8.61 -21.59 8.93
CA GLY A 111 -9.23 -20.99 7.75
C GLY A 111 -10.02 -19.71 8.07
N HIS A 112 -9.66 -19.00 9.15
CA HIS A 112 -10.17 -17.65 9.37
C HIS A 112 -9.29 -16.65 8.63
N LEU A 113 -9.92 -15.76 7.88
CA LEU A 113 -9.29 -14.63 7.22
C LEU A 113 -9.18 -13.46 8.20
N ASP A 114 -7.98 -12.94 8.39
CA ASP A 114 -7.76 -11.66 9.06
C ASP A 114 -7.95 -10.53 8.04
N VAL A 115 -9.14 -9.92 8.07
CA VAL A 115 -9.52 -8.90 7.08
C VAL A 115 -8.76 -7.59 7.28
N ASP A 116 -8.35 -7.28 8.52
CA ASP A 116 -7.56 -6.09 8.81
C ASP A 116 -6.14 -6.24 8.26
N GLU A 117 -5.53 -7.42 8.43
CA GLU A 117 -4.21 -7.71 7.87
C GLU A 117 -4.26 -7.75 6.34
N TRP A 118 -5.32 -8.31 5.76
CA TRP A 118 -5.50 -8.26 4.30
C TRP A 118 -5.60 -6.82 3.80
N LEU A 119 -6.37 -5.96 4.48
CA LEU A 119 -6.46 -4.54 4.13
C LEU A 119 -5.11 -3.83 4.23
N ASN A 120 -4.31 -4.14 5.27
CA ASN A 120 -2.96 -3.62 5.44
C ASN A 120 -2.03 -4.02 4.29
N GLN A 121 -2.06 -5.30 3.88
CA GLN A 121 -1.27 -5.81 2.75
C GLN A 121 -1.66 -5.13 1.44
N GLU A 122 -2.96 -4.94 1.18
CA GLU A 122 -3.43 -4.25 -0.02
C GLU A 122 -2.93 -2.79 -0.08
N PHE A 123 -2.98 -2.05 1.04
CA PHE A 123 -2.40 -0.71 1.09
C PHE A 123 -0.88 -0.73 0.90
N MET A 124 -0.18 -1.75 1.41
CA MET A 124 1.27 -1.88 1.20
C MET A 124 1.63 -2.04 -0.28
N PHE A 125 0.78 -2.68 -1.08
CA PHE A 125 0.97 -2.80 -2.54
C PHE A 125 0.53 -1.54 -3.30
N GLN A 126 -0.51 -0.84 -2.85
CA GLN A 126 -1.05 0.34 -3.52
C GLN A 126 -0.21 1.60 -3.27
N ILE A 127 0.32 1.77 -2.07
CA ILE A 127 1.08 2.97 -1.71
C ILE A 127 2.46 2.92 -2.38
N PRO A 128 2.80 3.90 -3.23
CA PRO A 128 4.10 3.92 -3.88
C PRO A 128 5.21 4.16 -2.87
N THR A 129 6.31 3.41 -2.97
CA THR A 129 7.50 3.55 -2.12
C THR A 129 8.18 4.92 -2.25
N VAL A 130 7.87 5.67 -3.31
CA VAL A 130 8.40 7.02 -3.55
C VAL A 130 7.27 8.00 -3.75
N LEU A 131 6.99 8.80 -2.75
CA LEU A 131 6.02 9.90 -2.84
C LEU A 131 6.66 11.13 -3.47
N LEU A 132 5.95 11.78 -4.38
CA LEU A 132 6.35 13.03 -5.00
C LEU A 132 5.21 14.05 -4.88
N CYS A 133 5.55 15.30 -4.56
CA CYS A 133 4.57 16.39 -4.55
C CYS A 133 4.07 16.72 -5.98
N SER A 134 4.89 16.47 -6.99
CA SER A 134 4.55 16.56 -8.42
C SER A 134 5.50 15.65 -9.19
N PRO A 135 5.08 15.09 -10.36
CA PRO A 135 5.94 14.27 -11.21
C PRO A 135 7.23 15.01 -11.61
N ASP A 136 7.14 16.32 -11.84
CA ASP A 136 8.24 17.18 -12.27
C ASP A 136 8.93 17.92 -11.11
N CYS A 137 8.79 17.42 -9.87
CA CYS A 137 9.44 18.04 -8.72
C CYS A 137 10.95 18.17 -8.97
N ALA A 138 11.46 19.39 -9.01
CA ALA A 138 12.87 19.68 -9.26
C ALA A 138 13.79 19.32 -8.07
N GLY A 139 13.20 19.09 -6.89
CA GLY A 139 13.91 18.73 -5.67
C GLY A 139 14.65 19.87 -5.00
N LEU A 140 15.58 19.53 -4.12
CA LEU A 140 16.42 20.48 -3.40
C LEU A 140 17.70 20.79 -4.19
N CYS A 141 18.22 22.00 -4.00
CA CYS A 141 19.52 22.39 -4.53
C CYS A 141 20.65 21.71 -3.74
N PRO A 142 21.60 21.01 -4.39
CA PRO A 142 22.68 20.34 -3.70
C PRO A 142 23.69 21.30 -3.04
N GLN A 143 23.71 22.58 -3.45
CA GLN A 143 24.62 23.57 -2.89
C GLN A 143 24.08 24.26 -1.64
N CYS A 144 22.79 24.66 -1.64
CA CYS A 144 22.20 25.47 -0.57
C CYS A 144 21.04 24.78 0.17
N GLY A 145 20.60 23.58 -0.24
CA GLY A 145 19.51 22.86 0.38
C GLY A 145 18.12 23.46 0.16
N LYS A 146 17.99 24.61 -0.51
CA LYS A 146 16.68 25.21 -0.83
C LYS A 146 16.04 24.50 -2.02
N LYS A 147 14.73 24.66 -2.18
CA LYS A 147 14.03 24.15 -3.37
C LYS A 147 14.68 24.74 -4.63
N LYS A 148 14.90 23.93 -5.64
CA LYS A 148 15.52 24.39 -6.91
C LYS A 148 14.74 25.53 -7.57
N ALA A 149 13.42 25.57 -7.42
CA ALA A 149 12.59 26.66 -7.92
C ALA A 149 12.85 28.01 -7.25
N GLU A 150 13.38 28.03 -6.03
CA GLU A 150 13.66 29.23 -5.23
C GLU A 150 15.16 29.50 -5.10
N CYS A 151 15.98 28.64 -5.71
CA CYS A 151 17.43 28.69 -5.58
C CYS A 151 18.03 29.69 -6.57
N THR A 152 18.92 30.58 -6.08
CA THR A 152 19.69 31.53 -6.86
C THR A 152 21.15 31.12 -7.07
N CYS A 153 21.52 29.88 -6.67
CA CYS A 153 22.87 29.37 -6.89
C CYS A 153 23.15 29.23 -8.39
N PRO A 154 24.38 29.49 -8.83
CA PRO A 154 24.74 29.20 -10.22
C PRO A 154 24.56 27.70 -10.51
N PRO A 155 24.21 27.34 -11.76
CA PRO A 155 24.14 25.92 -12.15
C PRO A 155 25.47 25.25 -11.74
N ALA A 156 25.37 24.08 -11.13
CA ALA A 156 26.58 23.30 -10.85
C ALA A 156 27.28 23.07 -12.20
N GLU A 157 28.47 23.64 -12.37
CA GLU A 157 29.32 23.25 -13.49
C GLU A 157 29.49 21.74 -13.38
N GLN A 158 29.16 21.04 -14.45
CA GLN A 158 29.46 19.62 -14.58
C GLN A 158 31.00 19.53 -14.63
N THR A 159 31.64 19.62 -13.48
CA THR A 159 33.03 19.24 -13.39
C THR A 159 33.06 17.77 -13.75
N ASP A 160 33.79 17.42 -14.80
CA ASP A 160 34.19 16.05 -15.08
C ASP A 160 35.02 15.55 -13.88
N ALA A 161 34.31 15.24 -12.80
CA ALA A 161 34.91 14.59 -11.66
C ALA A 161 35.57 13.30 -12.18
N PRO A 162 36.83 13.05 -11.84
CA PRO A 162 37.53 11.85 -12.30
C PRO A 162 36.63 10.64 -11.93
N VAL A 163 36.18 9.93 -12.96
CA VAL A 163 35.40 8.71 -12.75
C VAL A 163 36.21 7.76 -11.91
N ASP A 164 35.69 7.32 -10.78
CA ASP A 164 36.32 6.29 -9.97
C ASP A 164 36.77 5.16 -10.89
N THR A 165 38.06 4.83 -10.85
CA THR A 165 38.69 3.82 -11.73
C THR A 165 37.98 2.47 -11.64
N ARG A 166 37.32 2.16 -10.51
CA ARG A 166 36.51 0.96 -10.33
C ARG A 166 35.23 0.99 -11.17
N LEU A 167 34.68 2.17 -11.47
CA LEU A 167 33.49 2.37 -12.28
C LEU A 167 33.78 2.63 -13.77
N ALA A 168 35.07 2.83 -14.13
CA ALA A 168 35.50 3.06 -15.50
C ALA A 168 35.07 1.90 -16.46
N ILE A 169 35.08 0.67 -15.94
CA ILE A 169 34.63 -0.53 -16.68
C ILE A 169 33.16 -0.43 -17.06
N LEU A 170 32.30 0.07 -16.18
CA LEU A 170 30.86 0.24 -16.45
C LEU A 170 30.61 1.27 -17.55
N LYS A 171 31.41 2.36 -17.59
CA LYS A 171 31.31 3.37 -18.65
C LYS A 171 31.65 2.81 -20.04
N SER A 172 32.58 1.83 -20.12
CA SER A 172 32.92 1.15 -21.39
C SER A 172 31.82 0.21 -21.89
N LEU A 173 30.95 -0.30 -20.99
CA LEU A 173 29.82 -1.15 -21.33
C LEU A 173 28.59 -0.37 -21.81
N LEU A 174 28.43 0.88 -21.38
CA LEU A 174 27.35 1.77 -21.78
C LEU A 174 27.55 2.42 -23.16
N ASN A 175 28.77 2.40 -23.70
CA ASN A 175 29.12 2.97 -25.00
C ASN A 175 29.24 1.92 -26.13
N ARG A 176 28.60 0.74 -25.96
CA ARG A 176 28.56 -0.32 -26.99
C ARG A 176 27.23 -0.35 -27.73
#